data_c20ad29ea83b8eb6c91db076dac1d657
#
_entry.id   c20ad29ea83b8eb6c91db076dac1d657
#
_cell.length_a   1.000
_cell.length_b   1.000
_cell.length_c   1.000
_cell.angle_alpha   90.00
_cell.angle_beta   90.00
_cell.angle_gamma   90.00
#
_symmetry.space_group_name_H-M   'P 1'
#
loop_
_entity.id
_entity.type
_entity.pdbx_description
1 polymer ?
#
loop_
_entity_poly.entity_id
_entity_poly.type
_entity_poly.pdbx_seq_one_letter_code
_entity_poly.pdbx_strand_id
1 'polypeptide(L)'
;CGAYKPLTQLPTSFEPSELEKNLVFIGLAGMMDPVRPEVKAAIEECNRAGIRPVMITGDHKDTAVAIALELGIITDSSQALTGAQLDEMSDDELLGKIEDFSVYARVQPEHKVRIVNAWKQRGCITAMTGDGVNDSPSIKSADIGIGMGITGTDVTKGVADMVLADDNFATIVSAVEEGRRIYDNIRKSIQFLLSSNLSEVIAIFVATLFNFVILSPIHLLSLIHISEPTRLDVIS
;
A
#
# COMPACT_ATOMS: atom_id res chain seq x y z
N CYS A 1 -25.52 3.31 -23.99
CA CYS A 1 -26.40 2.78 -25.01
C CYS A 1 -26.49 3.75 -26.18
N GLY A 2 -26.68 3.22 -27.40
CA GLY A 2 -26.91 4.00 -28.62
C GLY A 2 -28.38 3.92 -29.01
N ALA A 3 -28.95 5.07 -29.38
CA ALA A 3 -30.27 5.15 -29.94
C ALA A 3 -30.27 6.25 -31.00
N TYR A 4 -31.17 6.16 -31.98
CA TYR A 4 -31.35 7.19 -33.03
C TYR A 4 -32.81 7.54 -33.20
N LYS A 5 -33.05 8.72 -33.77
CA LYS A 5 -34.37 9.19 -34.17
C LYS A 5 -34.30 9.68 -35.62
N PRO A 6 -35.02 9.04 -36.54
CA PRO A 6 -35.14 9.57 -37.90
C PRO A 6 -35.93 10.88 -37.86
N LEU A 7 -35.35 11.94 -38.37
CA LEU A 7 -36.02 13.24 -38.52
C LEU A 7 -36.26 13.54 -40.00
N THR A 8 -37.49 13.89 -40.33
CA THR A 8 -37.86 14.32 -41.70
C THR A 8 -37.57 15.80 -41.94
N GLN A 9 -37.45 16.58 -40.89
CA GLN A 9 -37.09 18.01 -40.90
C GLN A 9 -36.22 18.33 -39.70
N LEU A 10 -35.39 19.37 -39.80
CA LEU A 10 -34.61 19.86 -38.66
C LEU A 10 -35.54 20.35 -37.56
N PRO A 11 -35.29 19.94 -36.27
CA PRO A 11 -36.11 20.38 -35.18
C PRO A 11 -35.92 21.87 -34.92
N THR A 12 -37.00 22.53 -34.52
CA THR A 12 -36.99 23.95 -34.15
C THR A 12 -36.45 24.20 -32.74
N SER A 13 -36.38 23.13 -31.89
CA SER A 13 -35.79 23.14 -30.54
C SER A 13 -34.87 21.96 -30.41
N PHE A 14 -33.73 22.18 -29.70
CA PHE A 14 -32.75 21.16 -29.37
C PHE A 14 -32.86 20.71 -27.90
N GLU A 15 -34.00 20.96 -27.27
CA GLU A 15 -34.24 20.53 -25.88
C GLU A 15 -34.28 18.99 -25.80
N PRO A 16 -33.54 18.38 -24.83
CA PRO A 16 -33.50 16.91 -24.67
C PRO A 16 -34.89 16.31 -24.49
N SER A 17 -35.80 17.02 -23.81
CA SER A 17 -37.18 16.60 -23.55
C SER A 17 -38.02 16.44 -24.83
N GLU A 18 -37.64 17.07 -25.97
CA GLU A 18 -38.28 16.93 -27.28
C GLU A 18 -37.54 15.96 -28.18
N LEU A 19 -36.23 15.94 -28.12
CA LEU A 19 -35.39 15.10 -28.97
C LEU A 19 -35.37 13.64 -28.52
N GLU A 20 -35.38 13.39 -27.22
CA GLU A 20 -35.27 12.05 -26.64
C GLU A 20 -36.59 11.26 -26.59
N LYS A 21 -37.62 11.68 -27.31
CA LYS A 21 -38.88 10.93 -27.48
C LYS A 21 -38.84 10.05 -28.72
N ASN A 22 -39.42 8.85 -28.60
CA ASN A 22 -39.56 7.90 -29.73
C ASN A 22 -38.21 7.51 -30.36
N LEU A 23 -37.20 7.31 -29.56
CA LEU A 23 -35.89 6.83 -29.99
C LEU A 23 -35.95 5.36 -30.40
N VAL A 24 -35.29 5.02 -31.49
CA VAL A 24 -35.07 3.62 -31.88
C VAL A 24 -33.77 3.13 -31.26
N PHE A 25 -33.85 2.10 -30.46
CA PHE A 25 -32.69 1.51 -29.81
C PHE A 25 -31.80 0.81 -30.81
N ILE A 26 -30.50 1.13 -30.85
CA ILE A 26 -29.49 0.51 -31.71
C ILE A 26 -28.80 -0.62 -31.01
N GLY A 27 -28.36 -0.39 -29.77
CA GLY A 27 -27.60 -1.36 -29.03
C GLY A 27 -26.90 -0.79 -27.77
N LEU A 28 -26.22 -1.67 -27.08
CA LEU A 28 -25.35 -1.35 -25.92
C LEU A 28 -23.91 -1.59 -26.32
N ALA A 29 -23.05 -0.63 -26.00
CA ALA A 29 -21.61 -0.82 -26.03
C ALA A 29 -21.11 -0.85 -24.59
N GLY A 30 -20.50 -1.96 -24.17
CA GLY A 30 -19.80 -2.08 -22.91
C GLY A 30 -18.33 -1.70 -23.10
N MET A 31 -17.79 -0.92 -22.21
CA MET A 31 -16.36 -0.62 -22.13
C MET A 31 -15.85 -1.14 -20.79
N MET A 32 -14.73 -1.84 -20.83
CA MET A 32 -14.06 -2.34 -19.64
C MET A 32 -12.57 -2.01 -19.76
N ASP A 33 -12.03 -1.38 -18.73
CA ASP A 33 -10.59 -1.18 -18.61
C ASP A 33 -9.99 -2.49 -18.07
N PRO A 34 -9.13 -3.18 -18.84
CA PRO A 34 -8.58 -4.46 -18.40
C PRO A 34 -7.61 -4.26 -17.24
N VAL A 35 -7.65 -5.19 -16.29
CA VAL A 35 -6.67 -5.24 -15.23
C VAL A 35 -5.29 -5.50 -15.80
N ARG A 36 -4.28 -4.78 -15.33
CA ARG A 36 -2.88 -5.01 -15.75
C ARG A 36 -2.43 -6.41 -15.33
N PRO A 37 -1.86 -7.22 -16.23
CA PRO A 37 -1.50 -8.62 -15.96
C PRO A 37 -0.56 -8.82 -14.76
N GLU A 38 0.38 -7.88 -14.56
CA GLU A 38 1.36 -7.90 -13.48
C GLU A 38 0.76 -7.70 -12.08
N VAL A 39 -0.40 -7.03 -11.99
CA VAL A 39 -1.04 -6.73 -10.70
C VAL A 39 -1.51 -7.99 -10.00
N LYS A 40 -2.04 -8.97 -10.73
CA LYS A 40 -2.49 -10.23 -10.13
C LYS A 40 -1.35 -10.98 -9.45
N ALA A 41 -0.20 -11.11 -10.13
CA ALA A 41 0.97 -11.75 -9.54
C ALA A 41 1.47 -11.00 -8.30
N ALA A 42 1.46 -9.66 -8.33
CA ALA A 42 1.85 -8.82 -7.20
C ALA A 42 0.90 -8.98 -6.00
N ILE A 43 -0.42 -9.11 -6.23
CA ILE A 43 -1.42 -9.39 -5.17
C ILE A 43 -1.18 -10.77 -4.54
N GLU A 44 -0.90 -11.80 -5.34
CA GLU A 44 -0.56 -13.13 -4.83
C GLU A 44 0.70 -13.11 -3.98
N GLU A 45 1.69 -12.32 -4.36
CA GLU A 45 2.93 -12.14 -3.60
C GLU A 45 2.71 -11.39 -2.29
N CYS A 46 1.89 -10.32 -2.29
CA CYS A 46 1.44 -9.65 -1.07
C CYS A 46 0.82 -10.64 -0.09
N ASN A 47 -0.14 -11.45 -0.55
CA ASN A 47 -0.82 -12.42 0.29
C ASN A 47 0.16 -13.46 0.87
N ARG A 48 1.11 -13.95 0.09
CA ARG A 48 2.18 -14.86 0.57
C ARG A 48 3.10 -14.20 1.60
N ALA A 49 3.34 -12.91 1.45
CA ALA A 49 4.16 -12.11 2.35
C ALA A 49 3.42 -11.65 3.62
N GLY A 50 2.15 -12.03 3.80
CA GLY A 50 1.30 -11.60 4.92
C GLY A 50 0.86 -10.14 4.83
N ILE A 51 0.89 -9.56 3.62
CA ILE A 51 0.40 -8.21 3.34
C ILE A 51 -1.00 -8.33 2.77
N ARG A 52 -1.96 -7.66 3.37
CA ARG A 52 -3.36 -7.66 2.92
C ARG A 52 -3.61 -6.50 1.96
N PRO A 53 -3.87 -6.77 0.68
CA PRO A 53 -4.32 -5.75 -0.25
C PRO A 53 -5.75 -5.32 0.07
N VAL A 54 -6.01 -4.01 0.07
CA VAL A 54 -7.33 -3.41 0.26
C VAL A 54 -7.59 -2.48 -0.91
N MET A 55 -8.72 -2.67 -1.59
CA MET A 55 -9.14 -1.83 -2.71
C MET A 55 -10.09 -0.74 -2.20
N ILE A 56 -9.73 0.51 -2.47
CA ILE A 56 -10.54 1.69 -2.11
C ILE A 56 -10.77 2.51 -3.38
N THR A 57 -12.02 2.59 -3.85
CA THR A 57 -12.35 3.22 -5.14
C THR A 57 -13.61 4.07 -5.07
N GLY A 58 -13.68 5.09 -5.94
CA GLY A 58 -14.90 5.84 -6.20
C GLY A 58 -15.89 5.12 -7.14
N ASP A 59 -15.50 4.00 -7.74
CA ASP A 59 -16.30 3.24 -8.70
C ASP A 59 -17.51 2.56 -8.06
N HIS A 60 -18.41 2.07 -8.94
CA HIS A 60 -19.57 1.32 -8.52
C HIS A 60 -19.17 0.00 -7.85
N LYS A 61 -19.96 -0.42 -6.83
CA LYS A 61 -19.68 -1.63 -6.05
C LYS A 61 -19.50 -2.87 -6.91
N ASP A 62 -20.38 -3.07 -7.90
CA ASP A 62 -20.35 -4.27 -8.75
C ASP A 62 -19.08 -4.32 -9.61
N THR A 63 -18.61 -3.16 -10.11
CA THR A 63 -17.35 -3.05 -10.83
C THR A 63 -16.15 -3.36 -9.93
N ALA A 64 -16.11 -2.76 -8.74
CA ALA A 64 -15.04 -2.98 -7.77
C ALA A 64 -14.98 -4.45 -7.31
N VAL A 65 -16.14 -5.07 -7.06
CA VAL A 65 -16.24 -6.50 -6.70
C VAL A 65 -15.74 -7.39 -7.84
N ALA A 66 -16.15 -7.13 -9.09
CA ALA A 66 -15.71 -7.93 -10.24
C ALA A 66 -14.18 -7.89 -10.39
N ILE A 67 -13.57 -6.71 -10.32
CA ILE A 67 -12.12 -6.53 -10.39
C ILE A 67 -11.42 -7.21 -9.20
N ALA A 68 -11.94 -7.04 -7.99
CA ALA A 68 -11.34 -7.60 -6.80
C ALA A 68 -11.38 -9.14 -6.75
N LEU A 69 -12.45 -9.75 -7.29
CA LEU A 69 -12.56 -11.20 -7.49
C LEU A 69 -11.55 -11.70 -8.53
N GLU A 70 -11.41 -11.00 -9.66
CA GLU A 70 -10.44 -11.33 -10.71
C GLU A 70 -9.00 -11.27 -10.20
N LEU A 71 -8.69 -10.26 -9.38
CA LEU A 71 -7.38 -10.07 -8.75
C LEU A 71 -7.11 -11.00 -7.56
N GLY A 72 -8.14 -11.65 -7.01
CA GLY A 72 -8.00 -12.48 -5.81
C GLY A 72 -7.84 -11.68 -4.51
N ILE A 73 -8.30 -10.42 -4.48
CA ILE A 73 -8.33 -9.58 -3.26
C ILE A 73 -9.45 -10.05 -2.33
N ILE A 74 -10.58 -10.46 -2.90
CA ILE A 74 -11.74 -11.03 -2.19
C ILE A 74 -12.14 -12.36 -2.81
N THR A 75 -12.85 -13.16 -2.02
CA THR A 75 -13.43 -14.44 -2.45
C THR A 75 -14.95 -14.37 -2.57
N ASP A 76 -15.56 -13.41 -1.91
CA ASP A 76 -17.01 -13.22 -1.88
C ASP A 76 -17.40 -11.73 -1.88
N SER A 77 -18.53 -11.41 -2.47
CA SER A 77 -19.05 -10.03 -2.56
C SER A 77 -19.44 -9.41 -1.20
N SER A 78 -19.64 -10.22 -0.16
CA SER A 78 -19.87 -9.76 1.21
C SER A 78 -18.67 -9.03 1.82
N GLN A 79 -17.46 -9.26 1.29
CA GLN A 79 -16.23 -8.58 1.69
C GLN A 79 -16.11 -7.15 1.12
N ALA A 80 -17.16 -6.66 0.44
CA ALA A 80 -17.21 -5.33 -0.15
C ALA A 80 -18.23 -4.43 0.53
N LEU A 81 -17.78 -3.24 0.96
CA LEU A 81 -18.58 -2.20 1.62
C LEU A 81 -18.71 -0.98 0.71
N THR A 82 -19.84 -0.28 0.79
CA THR A 82 -20.00 1.01 0.09
C THR A 82 -19.78 2.18 1.06
N GLY A 83 -19.45 3.37 0.50
CA GLY A 83 -19.32 4.59 1.30
C GLY A 83 -20.58 4.88 2.12
N ALA A 84 -21.78 4.71 1.54
CA ALA A 84 -23.06 4.89 2.27
C ALA A 84 -23.20 3.93 3.47
N GLN A 85 -22.83 2.66 3.30
CA GLN A 85 -22.84 1.70 4.42
C GLN A 85 -21.77 2.05 5.46
N LEU A 86 -20.64 2.60 5.04
CA LEU A 86 -19.60 3.08 5.94
C LEU A 86 -20.05 4.29 6.76
N ASP A 87 -20.87 5.18 6.18
CA ASP A 87 -21.46 6.33 6.89
C ASP A 87 -22.45 5.91 7.98
N GLU A 88 -23.16 4.79 7.79
CA GLU A 88 -24.09 4.22 8.77
C GLU A 88 -23.38 3.52 9.94
N MET A 89 -22.10 3.17 9.80
CA MET A 89 -21.32 2.47 10.84
C MET A 89 -20.64 3.47 11.77
N SER A 90 -20.64 3.20 13.06
CA SER A 90 -19.79 3.91 14.02
C SER A 90 -18.32 3.51 13.87
N ASP A 91 -17.40 4.30 14.44
CA ASP A 91 -15.96 3.97 14.38
C ASP A 91 -15.62 2.68 15.13
N ASP A 92 -16.31 2.42 16.24
CA ASP A 92 -16.15 1.18 17.02
C ASP A 92 -16.66 -0.05 16.25
N GLU A 93 -17.77 0.07 15.53
CA GLU A 93 -18.29 -0.99 14.66
C GLU A 93 -17.35 -1.26 13.49
N LEU A 94 -16.84 -0.20 12.85
CA LEU A 94 -15.87 -0.33 11.79
C LEU A 94 -14.61 -1.03 12.30
N LEU A 95 -14.05 -0.60 13.44
CA LEU A 95 -12.89 -1.21 14.05
C LEU A 95 -13.09 -2.69 14.35
N GLY A 96 -14.30 -3.06 14.82
CA GLY A 96 -14.65 -4.45 15.11
C GLY A 96 -14.74 -5.34 13.87
N LYS A 97 -15.10 -4.78 12.72
CA LYS A 97 -15.38 -5.50 11.46
C LYS A 97 -14.40 -5.19 10.33
N ILE A 98 -13.38 -4.37 10.57
CA ILE A 98 -12.47 -3.90 9.51
C ILE A 98 -11.79 -5.06 8.76
N GLU A 99 -11.55 -6.17 9.44
CA GLU A 99 -10.93 -7.38 8.85
C GLU A 99 -11.89 -8.16 7.93
N ASP A 100 -13.20 -7.94 8.03
CA ASP A 100 -14.18 -8.62 7.18
C ASP A 100 -14.21 -8.03 5.76
N PHE A 101 -13.72 -6.79 5.60
CA PHE A 101 -13.79 -6.06 4.34
C PHE A 101 -12.41 -5.83 3.72
N SER A 102 -12.31 -6.06 2.40
CA SER A 102 -11.11 -5.77 1.60
C SER A 102 -11.42 -4.89 0.38
N VAL A 103 -12.69 -4.54 0.16
CA VAL A 103 -13.12 -3.65 -0.92
C VAL A 103 -14.03 -2.56 -0.38
N TYR A 104 -13.71 -1.32 -0.68
CA TYR A 104 -14.51 -0.14 -0.35
C TYR A 104 -14.84 0.62 -1.63
N ALA A 105 -16.12 0.65 -2.00
CA ALA A 105 -16.61 1.22 -3.24
C ALA A 105 -17.42 2.49 -3.00
N ARG A 106 -17.46 3.41 -3.97
CA ARG A 106 -18.14 4.72 -3.87
C ARG A 106 -17.77 5.49 -2.61
N VAL A 107 -16.49 5.48 -2.26
CA VAL A 107 -15.97 6.19 -1.10
C VAL A 107 -15.54 7.61 -1.43
N GLN A 108 -15.67 8.48 -0.46
CA GLN A 108 -15.20 9.87 -0.50
C GLN A 108 -13.82 9.98 0.21
N PRO A 109 -13.11 11.11 0.09
CA PRO A 109 -11.79 11.29 0.71
C PRO A 109 -11.77 11.05 2.23
N GLU A 110 -12.82 11.46 2.94
CA GLU A 110 -12.97 11.30 4.38
C GLU A 110 -13.03 9.81 4.77
N HIS A 111 -13.71 9.00 3.95
CA HIS A 111 -13.79 7.56 4.16
C HIS A 111 -12.41 6.89 4.06
N LYS A 112 -11.56 7.35 3.12
CA LYS A 112 -10.20 6.81 2.95
C LYS A 112 -9.37 7.02 4.22
N VAL A 113 -9.42 8.22 4.80
CA VAL A 113 -8.76 8.53 6.07
C VAL A 113 -9.30 7.67 7.21
N ARG A 114 -10.61 7.50 7.28
CA ARG A 114 -11.27 6.70 8.30
C ARG A 114 -10.86 5.22 8.24
N ILE A 115 -10.79 4.64 7.04
CA ILE A 115 -10.34 3.27 6.81
C ILE A 115 -8.88 3.08 7.22
N VAL A 116 -8.00 3.99 6.80
CA VAL A 116 -6.57 3.96 7.18
C VAL A 116 -6.42 4.00 8.70
N ASN A 117 -7.12 4.92 9.37
CA ASN A 117 -7.04 5.07 10.82
C ASN A 117 -7.58 3.83 11.55
N ALA A 118 -8.65 3.20 11.06
CA ALA A 118 -9.18 1.97 11.64
C ALA A 118 -8.16 0.81 11.57
N TRP A 119 -7.47 0.63 10.44
CA TRP A 119 -6.39 -0.35 10.32
C TRP A 119 -5.20 -0.05 11.25
N LYS A 120 -4.81 1.23 11.40
CA LYS A 120 -3.76 1.65 12.35
C LYS A 120 -4.13 1.38 13.80
N GLN A 121 -5.38 1.66 14.19
CA GLN A 121 -5.90 1.35 15.54
C GLN A 121 -5.91 -0.15 15.83
N ARG A 122 -6.00 -0.99 14.80
CA ARG A 122 -5.88 -2.44 14.89
C ARG A 122 -4.41 -2.89 15.10
N GLY A 123 -3.46 -1.97 15.06
CA GLY A 123 -2.02 -2.24 15.18
C GLY A 123 -1.35 -2.69 13.89
N CYS A 124 -2.02 -2.51 12.75
CA CYS A 124 -1.44 -2.80 11.44
C CYS A 124 -0.61 -1.62 10.93
N ILE A 125 0.52 -1.91 10.29
CA ILE A 125 1.26 -0.93 9.51
C ILE A 125 0.55 -0.75 8.17
N THR A 126 0.15 0.48 7.86
CA THR A 126 -0.64 0.81 6.69
C THR A 126 0.19 1.49 5.62
N ALA A 127 0.03 1.06 4.36
CA ALA A 127 0.50 1.79 3.19
C ALA A 127 -0.71 2.28 2.38
N MET A 128 -0.71 3.55 1.97
CA MET A 128 -1.78 4.14 1.17
C MET A 128 -1.23 4.70 -0.12
N THR A 129 -1.83 4.29 -1.24
CA THR A 129 -1.48 4.80 -2.57
C THR A 129 -2.55 5.75 -3.08
N GLY A 130 -2.14 6.74 -3.86
CA GLY A 130 -3.07 7.64 -4.53
C GLY A 130 -2.37 8.56 -5.54
N ASP A 131 -3.17 9.13 -6.44
CA ASP A 131 -2.73 10.01 -7.52
C ASP A 131 -3.32 11.42 -7.43
N GLY A 132 -4.46 11.58 -6.78
CA GLY A 132 -5.23 12.81 -6.72
C GLY A 132 -5.01 13.64 -5.44
N VAL A 133 -5.31 14.93 -5.53
CA VAL A 133 -5.33 15.84 -4.38
C VAL A 133 -6.24 15.32 -3.26
N ASN A 134 -7.33 14.66 -3.64
CA ASN A 134 -8.29 14.06 -2.71
C ASN A 134 -7.71 12.88 -1.89
N ASP A 135 -6.61 12.28 -2.36
CA ASP A 135 -5.94 11.18 -1.67
C ASP A 135 -4.87 11.67 -0.69
N SER A 136 -4.44 12.91 -0.82
CA SER A 136 -3.37 13.48 0.01
C SER A 136 -3.61 13.36 1.53
N PRO A 137 -4.83 13.57 2.06
CA PRO A 137 -5.09 13.39 3.49
C PRO A 137 -4.93 11.93 3.95
N SER A 138 -5.38 10.96 3.15
CA SER A 138 -5.27 9.53 3.47
C SER A 138 -3.82 9.02 3.31
N ILE A 139 -3.11 9.50 2.29
CA ILE A 139 -1.68 9.22 2.09
C ILE A 139 -0.87 9.71 3.29
N LYS A 140 -1.11 10.93 3.73
CA LYS A 140 -0.44 11.50 4.91
C LYS A 140 -0.81 10.81 6.22
N SER A 141 -2.01 10.24 6.31
CA SER A 141 -2.51 9.54 7.50
C SER A 141 -1.93 8.13 7.65
N ALA A 142 -1.51 7.51 6.56
CA ALA A 142 -0.89 6.19 6.55
C ALA A 142 0.49 6.21 7.22
N ASP A 143 1.02 5.02 7.55
CA ASP A 143 2.39 4.87 8.05
C ASP A 143 3.40 4.98 6.90
N ILE A 144 2.97 4.63 5.68
CA ILE A 144 3.74 4.78 4.44
C ILE A 144 2.82 5.37 3.39
N GLY A 145 3.00 6.64 3.07
CA GLY A 145 2.31 7.32 1.98
C GLY A 145 3.02 7.07 0.65
N ILE A 146 2.27 6.65 -0.39
CA ILE A 146 2.80 6.34 -1.71
C ILE A 146 2.09 7.21 -2.76
N GLY A 147 2.85 8.07 -3.43
CA GLY A 147 2.37 8.91 -4.53
C GLY A 147 2.71 8.31 -5.88
N MET A 148 1.82 8.51 -6.87
CA MET A 148 2.11 8.18 -8.27
C MET A 148 3.03 9.23 -8.89
N GLY A 149 4.05 8.80 -9.62
CA GLY A 149 5.09 9.68 -10.19
C GLY A 149 4.70 10.27 -11.54
N ILE A 150 3.95 9.53 -12.36
CA ILE A 150 3.52 9.95 -13.69
C ILE A 150 2.16 10.65 -13.59
N THR A 151 1.14 9.98 -13.05
CA THR A 151 -0.23 10.48 -12.96
C THR A 151 -0.49 11.33 -11.72
N GLY A 152 0.35 11.19 -10.70
CA GLY A 152 0.17 11.88 -9.42
C GLY A 152 0.39 13.39 -9.50
N THR A 153 -0.43 14.14 -8.75
CA THR A 153 -0.29 15.59 -8.60
C THR A 153 0.93 15.96 -7.75
N ASP A 154 1.44 17.19 -7.91
CA ASP A 154 2.55 17.69 -7.08
C ASP A 154 2.19 17.72 -5.59
N VAL A 155 0.91 17.92 -5.25
CA VAL A 155 0.43 17.88 -3.87
C VAL A 155 0.58 16.46 -3.30
N THR A 156 0.17 15.45 -4.06
CA THR A 156 0.27 14.04 -3.67
C THR A 156 1.74 13.63 -3.51
N LYS A 157 2.58 13.99 -4.46
CA LYS A 157 4.03 13.73 -4.39
C LYS A 157 4.70 14.42 -3.21
N GLY A 158 4.24 15.63 -2.87
CA GLY A 158 4.80 16.40 -1.76
C GLY A 158 4.45 15.90 -0.37
N VAL A 159 3.40 15.09 -0.22
CA VAL A 159 2.97 14.50 1.06
C VAL A 159 3.34 13.02 1.20
N ALA A 160 3.75 12.39 0.10
CA ALA A 160 4.11 10.97 0.06
C ALA A 160 5.52 10.74 0.61
N ASP A 161 5.71 9.60 1.30
CA ASP A 161 7.02 9.13 1.76
C ASP A 161 7.80 8.47 0.61
N MET A 162 7.08 7.89 -0.36
CA MET A 162 7.64 7.24 -1.55
C MET A 162 6.87 7.67 -2.80
N VAL A 163 7.57 7.88 -3.91
CA VAL A 163 6.98 8.18 -5.21
C VAL A 163 7.35 7.10 -6.21
N LEU A 164 6.33 6.49 -6.84
CA LEU A 164 6.49 5.45 -7.85
C LEU A 164 6.78 6.09 -9.22
N ALA A 165 7.98 5.90 -9.73
CA ALA A 165 8.38 6.48 -11.02
C ALA A 165 7.63 5.89 -12.24
N ASP A 166 7.09 4.68 -12.10
CA ASP A 166 6.43 3.89 -13.16
C ASP A 166 4.91 3.72 -12.95
N ASP A 167 4.36 4.27 -11.87
CA ASP A 167 2.96 4.11 -11.45
C ASP A 167 2.49 2.64 -11.43
N ASN A 168 3.39 1.73 -11.06
CA ASN A 168 3.12 0.31 -11.09
C ASN A 168 3.02 -0.27 -9.66
N PHE A 169 1.90 -0.91 -9.35
CA PHE A 169 1.69 -1.55 -8.05
C PHE A 169 2.73 -2.65 -7.75
N ALA A 170 3.20 -3.39 -8.77
CA ALA A 170 4.22 -4.42 -8.59
C ALA A 170 5.54 -3.86 -8.04
N THR A 171 5.87 -2.60 -8.34
CA THR A 171 7.05 -1.92 -7.82
C THR A 171 6.97 -1.70 -6.32
N ILE A 172 5.75 -1.53 -5.75
CA ILE A 172 5.53 -1.45 -4.30
C ILE A 172 5.94 -2.77 -3.64
N VAL A 173 5.55 -3.89 -4.22
CA VAL A 173 5.88 -5.23 -3.70
C VAL A 173 7.40 -5.43 -3.67
N SER A 174 8.08 -5.08 -4.76
CA SER A 174 9.54 -5.13 -4.84
C SER A 174 10.22 -4.22 -3.81
N ALA A 175 9.68 -3.02 -3.58
CA ALA A 175 10.19 -2.10 -2.57
C ALA A 175 10.03 -2.66 -1.14
N VAL A 176 8.92 -3.34 -0.84
CA VAL A 176 8.71 -4.01 0.45
C VAL A 176 9.69 -5.16 0.64
N GLU A 177 9.93 -5.96 -0.39
CA GLU A 177 10.91 -7.06 -0.35
C GLU A 177 12.32 -6.52 -0.05
N GLU A 178 12.74 -5.50 -0.78
CA GLU A 178 14.04 -4.87 -0.58
C GLU A 178 14.15 -4.23 0.82
N GLY A 179 13.12 -3.54 1.28
CA GLY A 179 13.08 -2.97 2.63
C GLY A 179 13.22 -4.02 3.72
N ARG A 180 12.57 -5.18 3.59
CA ARG A 180 12.72 -6.32 4.51
C ARG A 180 14.14 -6.87 4.47
N ARG A 181 14.75 -6.98 3.29
CA ARG A 181 16.14 -7.43 3.13
C ARG A 181 17.13 -6.48 3.81
N ILE A 182 16.94 -5.17 3.63
CA ILE A 182 17.75 -4.13 4.31
C ILE A 182 17.61 -4.25 5.82
N TYR A 183 16.38 -4.37 6.32
CA TYR A 183 16.13 -4.53 7.76
C TYR A 183 16.82 -5.78 8.33
N ASP A 184 16.75 -6.91 7.64
CA ASP A 184 17.43 -8.15 8.06
C ASP A 184 18.94 -7.98 8.09
N ASN A 185 19.53 -7.27 7.14
CA ASN A 185 20.94 -6.98 7.12
C ASN A 185 21.36 -6.07 8.27
N ILE A 186 20.59 -5.02 8.56
CA ILE A 186 20.82 -4.15 9.74
C ILE A 186 20.75 -4.97 11.02
N ARG A 187 19.73 -5.83 11.17
CA ARG A 187 19.57 -6.70 12.34
C ARG A 187 20.75 -7.64 12.53
N LYS A 188 21.23 -8.28 11.45
CA LYS A 188 22.41 -9.15 11.49
C LYS A 188 23.67 -8.38 11.90
N SER A 189 23.86 -7.18 11.37
CA SER A 189 25.00 -6.32 11.72
C SER A 189 24.98 -5.92 13.20
N ILE A 190 23.82 -5.50 13.70
CA ILE A 190 23.65 -5.18 15.13
C ILE A 190 23.91 -6.42 16.00
N GLN A 191 23.36 -7.58 15.62
CA GLN A 191 23.55 -8.83 16.34
C GLN A 191 25.04 -9.23 16.38
N PHE A 192 25.76 -9.09 15.27
CA PHE A 192 27.19 -9.35 15.23
C PHE A 192 27.96 -8.43 16.18
N LEU A 193 27.70 -7.12 16.15
CA LEU A 193 28.35 -6.14 16.99
C LEU A 193 28.09 -6.41 18.49
N LEU A 194 26.84 -6.68 18.84
CA LEU A 194 26.48 -6.99 20.23
C LEU A 194 27.15 -8.29 20.72
N SER A 195 27.18 -9.33 19.85
CA SER A 195 27.81 -10.61 20.20
C SER A 195 29.30 -10.47 20.39
N SER A 196 29.97 -9.68 19.54
CA SER A 196 31.41 -9.40 19.67
C SER A 196 31.71 -8.69 20.98
N ASN A 197 31.02 -7.58 21.25
CA ASN A 197 31.23 -6.80 22.46
C ASN A 197 30.91 -7.63 23.72
N LEU A 198 29.85 -8.44 23.69
CA LEU A 198 29.48 -9.30 24.82
C LEU A 198 30.54 -10.37 25.07
N SER A 199 31.12 -10.97 24.03
CA SER A 199 32.18 -11.96 24.15
C SER A 199 33.44 -11.37 24.79
N GLU A 200 33.80 -10.13 24.43
CA GLU A 200 34.92 -9.41 25.05
C GLU A 200 34.69 -9.14 26.58
N VAL A 201 33.48 -8.66 26.91
CA VAL A 201 33.11 -8.42 28.31
C VAL A 201 33.15 -9.72 29.12
N ILE A 202 32.60 -10.81 28.56
CA ILE A 202 32.63 -12.12 29.24
C ILE A 202 34.07 -12.63 29.39
N ALA A 203 34.88 -12.49 28.35
CA ALA A 203 36.29 -12.92 28.42
C ALA A 203 37.06 -12.16 29.51
N ILE A 204 36.91 -10.83 29.59
CA ILE A 204 37.54 -10.00 30.64
C ILE A 204 36.99 -10.37 32.03
N PHE A 205 35.68 -10.58 32.15
CA PHE A 205 35.07 -10.98 33.42
C PHE A 205 35.61 -12.31 33.93
N VAL A 206 35.68 -13.34 33.06
CA VAL A 206 36.24 -14.65 33.38
C VAL A 206 37.72 -14.54 33.77
N ALA A 207 38.49 -13.77 33.00
CA ALA A 207 39.90 -13.53 33.27
C ALA A 207 40.11 -12.90 34.68
N THR A 208 39.28 -11.91 35.01
CA THR A 208 39.33 -11.24 36.30
C THR A 208 39.00 -12.22 37.46
N LEU A 209 38.02 -13.10 37.23
CA LEU A 209 37.58 -14.09 38.24
C LEU A 209 38.67 -15.15 38.55
N PHE A 210 39.42 -15.54 37.52
CA PHE A 210 40.52 -16.49 37.64
C PHE A 210 41.91 -15.83 37.84
N ASN A 211 41.94 -14.49 37.96
CA ASN A 211 43.13 -13.69 38.22
C ASN A 211 44.27 -13.88 37.19
N PHE A 212 43.92 -13.97 35.92
CA PHE A 212 44.89 -13.99 34.82
C PHE A 212 44.55 -12.95 33.73
N VAL A 213 45.53 -12.46 33.02
CA VAL A 213 45.39 -11.43 32.00
C VAL A 213 45.32 -12.11 30.60
N ILE A 214 44.13 -12.10 29.99
CA ILE A 214 43.91 -12.64 28.64
C ILE A 214 44.29 -11.60 27.56
N LEU A 215 43.93 -10.35 27.77
CA LEU A 215 44.07 -9.28 26.81
C LEU A 215 44.86 -8.11 27.41
N SER A 216 45.95 -7.73 26.74
CA SER A 216 46.58 -6.44 27.03
C SER A 216 45.84 -5.31 26.32
N PRO A 217 45.95 -4.04 26.77
CA PRO A 217 45.29 -2.88 26.12
C PRO A 217 45.61 -2.76 24.63
N ILE A 218 46.80 -3.23 24.21
CA ILE A 218 47.23 -3.23 22.80
C ILE A 218 46.39 -4.21 21.97
N HIS A 219 46.05 -5.37 22.53
CA HIS A 219 45.22 -6.36 21.86
C HIS A 219 43.78 -5.86 21.64
N LEU A 220 43.23 -5.14 22.64
CA LEU A 220 41.91 -4.50 22.53
C LEU A 220 41.87 -3.43 21.43
N LEU A 221 42.90 -2.58 21.36
CA LEU A 221 43.03 -1.58 20.30
C LEU A 221 43.19 -2.21 18.91
N SER A 222 43.92 -3.32 18.79
CA SER A 222 44.08 -4.05 17.55
C SER A 222 42.78 -4.69 17.06
N LEU A 223 41.97 -5.24 17.96
CA LEU A 223 40.65 -5.79 17.64
C LEU A 223 39.68 -4.73 17.12
N ILE A 224 39.67 -3.55 17.73
CA ILE A 224 38.88 -2.41 17.26
C ILE A 224 39.33 -1.97 15.86
N HIS A 225 40.63 -1.88 15.60
CA HIS A 225 41.18 -1.47 14.29
C HIS A 225 40.94 -2.50 13.20
N ILE A 226 40.89 -3.80 13.51
CA ILE A 226 40.61 -4.87 12.56
C ILE A 226 39.12 -4.96 12.21
N SER A 227 38.26 -4.66 13.17
CA SER A 227 36.80 -4.72 12.96
C SER A 227 36.20 -3.46 12.30
N GLU A 228 36.85 -2.30 12.42
CA GLU A 228 36.37 -1.04 11.82
C GLU A 228 36.50 -0.96 10.28
N PRO A 229 37.58 -1.40 9.62
CA PRO A 229 37.68 -1.34 8.16
C PRO A 229 36.60 -2.14 7.43
N THR A 230 36.17 -3.26 8.02
CA THR A 230 35.09 -4.08 7.47
C THR A 230 33.72 -3.38 7.53
N ARG A 231 33.61 -2.31 8.30
CA ARG A 231 32.39 -1.53 8.45
C ARG A 231 32.17 -0.52 7.32
N LEU A 232 33.23 -0.03 6.69
CA LEU A 232 33.17 0.95 5.61
C LEU A 232 32.87 0.31 4.25
N ASP A 233 33.28 -0.96 4.04
CA ASP A 233 33.05 -1.70 2.80
C ASP A 233 31.66 -2.33 2.68
N VAL A 234 30.85 -2.35 3.76
CA VAL A 234 29.50 -2.92 3.80
C VAL A 234 28.41 -1.85 3.58
N ILE A 235 28.78 -0.56 3.55
CA ILE A 235 27.85 0.58 3.40
C ILE A 235 27.95 1.23 2.00
N SER A 236 28.83 0.75 1.13
CA SER A 236 28.93 1.22 -0.25
C SER A 236 28.15 0.37 -1.25
#